data_a7bf65d3ebed53cd73c19333a4367bdf
#
_entry.id   a7bf65d3ebed53cd73c19333a4367bdf
#
_cell.length_a   1.000
_cell.length_b   1.000
_cell.length_c   1.000
_cell.angle_alpha   90.00
_cell.angle_beta   90.00
_cell.angle_gamma   90.00
#
_symmetry.space_group_name_H-M   'P 1'
#
loop_
_entity.id
_entity.type
_entity.pdbx_description
1 polymer ?
#
loop_
_entity_poly.entity_id
_entity_poly.type
_entity_poly.pdbx_seq_one_letter_code
_entity_poly.pdbx_strand_id
1 'polypeptide(L)'
;MKVIEVVAAIIKKEDKIFITRRGYGEFVDMWEFPGGKIENGESKEEALHREIKEELELHIKNLEYLTTVDYDYSNFHLTMHCFICEIDRGTLKLNAHNDAKWINFNDLDKQKWVPADILVVDALYRYSYKVN
;
A
#
# COMPACT_ATOMS: atom_id res chain seq x y z
N MET A 1 -20.97 -12.27 1.95
CA MET A 1 -19.89 -11.56 2.65
C MET A 1 -19.70 -10.18 2.00
N LYS A 2 -19.53 -9.15 2.81
CA LYS A 2 -19.30 -7.80 2.29
C LYS A 2 -17.96 -7.72 1.57
N VAL A 3 -17.91 -7.06 0.41
CA VAL A 3 -16.68 -6.81 -0.33
C VAL A 3 -16.23 -5.37 -0.08
N ILE A 4 -14.98 -5.19 0.32
CA ILE A 4 -14.37 -3.87 0.48
C ILE A 4 -13.28 -3.74 -0.58
N GLU A 5 -13.42 -2.72 -1.43
CA GLU A 5 -12.47 -2.45 -2.51
C GLU A 5 -11.57 -1.28 -2.13
N VAL A 6 -10.25 -1.53 -2.16
CA VAL A 6 -9.25 -0.55 -1.74
C VAL A 6 -8.13 -0.44 -2.76
N VAL A 7 -7.34 0.61 -2.61
CA VAL A 7 -6.10 0.82 -3.37
C VAL A 7 -4.94 0.91 -2.40
N ALA A 8 -3.75 0.51 -2.85
CA ALA A 8 -2.53 0.58 -2.05
C ALA A 8 -1.36 1.08 -2.90
N ALA A 9 -0.50 1.91 -2.29
CA ALA A 9 0.67 2.48 -2.94
C ALA A 9 1.94 1.80 -2.49
N ILE A 10 2.70 1.27 -3.44
CA ILE A 10 4.05 0.79 -3.22
C ILE A 10 4.97 1.92 -3.67
N ILE A 11 5.32 2.79 -2.74
CA ILE A 11 6.13 3.98 -3.02
C ILE A 11 7.59 3.57 -3.01
N LYS A 12 8.25 3.72 -4.13
CA LYS A 12 9.65 3.33 -4.27
C LYS A 12 10.57 4.53 -4.43
N LYS A 13 11.80 4.36 -3.97
CA LYS A 13 12.90 5.29 -4.19
C LYS A 13 14.17 4.46 -4.27
N GLU A 14 14.76 4.37 -5.47
CA GLU A 14 15.92 3.52 -5.72
C GLU A 14 15.55 2.05 -5.39
N ASP A 15 16.29 1.39 -4.52
CA ASP A 15 16.04 0.00 -4.09
C ASP A 15 15.22 -0.08 -2.80
N LYS A 16 14.62 1.02 -2.36
CA LYS A 16 13.86 1.09 -1.12
C LYS A 16 12.37 1.25 -1.37
N ILE A 17 11.60 0.70 -0.44
CA ILE A 17 10.13 0.75 -0.44
C ILE A 17 9.67 1.40 0.86
N PHE A 18 8.71 2.32 0.75
CA PHE A 18 8.11 3.01 1.89
C PHE A 18 6.98 2.17 2.47
N ILE A 19 7.04 1.87 3.77
CA ILE A 19 6.01 1.10 4.45
C ILE A 19 5.53 1.85 5.69
N THR A 20 4.27 1.58 6.07
CA THR A 20 3.60 2.26 7.18
C THR A 20 3.09 1.23 8.19
N ARG A 21 3.03 1.63 9.47
CA ARG A 21 2.56 0.75 10.55
C ARG A 21 1.19 1.22 11.00
N ARG A 22 0.24 0.29 11.06
CA ARG A 22 -1.14 0.58 11.41
C ARG A 22 -1.24 1.12 12.85
N GLY A 23 -1.91 2.27 13.01
CA GLY A 23 -1.94 2.99 14.28
C GLY A 23 -3.13 2.66 15.16
N TYR A 24 -4.16 1.96 14.64
CA TYR A 24 -5.37 1.65 15.42
C TYR A 24 -6.12 0.48 14.78
N GLY A 25 -7.10 -0.03 15.50
CA GLY A 25 -8.00 -1.06 15.00
C GLY A 25 -7.38 -2.44 15.00
N GLU A 26 -8.00 -3.34 14.21
CA GLU A 26 -7.50 -4.68 14.00
C GLU A 26 -6.14 -4.63 13.29
N PHE A 27 -5.23 -5.50 13.67
CA PHE A 27 -3.86 -5.55 13.14
C PHE A 27 -3.02 -4.32 13.50
N VAL A 28 -3.36 -3.61 14.58
CA VAL A 28 -2.54 -2.51 15.09
C VAL A 28 -1.08 -2.95 15.27
N ASP A 29 -0.14 -2.05 14.96
CA ASP A 29 1.31 -2.29 15.02
C ASP A 29 1.84 -3.29 14.00
N MET A 30 1.04 -3.68 13.02
CA MET A 30 1.49 -4.46 11.87
C MET A 30 1.72 -3.53 10.67
N TRP A 31 2.61 -3.95 9.79
CA TRP A 31 3.02 -3.14 8.64
C TRP A 31 2.08 -3.34 7.45
N GLU A 32 1.91 -2.29 6.67
CA GLU A 32 1.07 -2.29 5.47
C GLU A 32 1.59 -1.29 4.45
N PHE A 33 1.14 -1.44 3.21
CA PHE A 33 1.34 -0.40 2.20
C PHE A 33 0.22 0.62 2.36
N PRO A 34 0.52 1.94 2.35
CA PRO A 34 -0.51 2.95 2.57
C PRO A 34 -1.53 2.98 1.43
N GLY A 35 -2.77 3.33 1.78
CA GLY A 35 -3.87 3.41 0.83
C GLY A 35 -5.20 3.45 1.56
N GLY A 36 -6.28 3.10 0.87
CA GLY A 36 -7.59 3.10 1.49
C GLY A 36 -8.71 2.81 0.50
N LYS A 37 -9.94 3.05 0.95
CA LYS A 37 -11.15 2.69 0.19
C LYS A 37 -11.35 3.58 -1.03
N ILE A 38 -11.82 2.96 -2.12
CA ILE A 38 -12.27 3.67 -3.30
C ILE A 38 -13.66 4.23 -3.01
N GLU A 39 -13.86 5.52 -3.28
CA GLU A 39 -15.16 6.17 -3.12
C GLU A 39 -15.96 6.12 -4.43
N ASN A 40 -17.28 6.27 -4.33
CA ASN A 40 -18.16 6.27 -5.50
C ASN A 40 -17.72 7.32 -6.51
N GLY A 41 -17.59 6.91 -7.76
CA GLY A 41 -17.23 7.80 -8.86
C GLY A 41 -15.74 8.02 -9.05
N GLU A 42 -14.90 7.49 -8.15
CA GLU A 42 -13.44 7.59 -8.31
C GLU A 42 -12.89 6.46 -9.16
N SER A 43 -11.91 6.78 -9.99
CA SER A 43 -11.04 5.75 -10.55
C SER A 43 -10.10 5.22 -9.45
N LYS A 44 -9.45 4.09 -9.70
CA LYS A 44 -8.44 3.55 -8.78
C LYS A 44 -7.31 4.55 -8.55
N GLU A 45 -6.85 5.17 -9.62
CA GLU A 45 -5.76 6.16 -9.56
C GLU A 45 -6.17 7.40 -8.77
N GLU A 46 -7.37 7.91 -9.01
CA GLU A 46 -7.89 9.06 -8.25
C GLU A 46 -8.00 8.74 -6.75
N ALA A 47 -8.50 7.56 -6.41
CA ALA A 47 -8.61 7.12 -5.03
C ALA A 47 -7.23 7.07 -4.37
N LEU A 48 -6.23 6.54 -5.10
CA LEU A 48 -4.88 6.42 -4.55
C LEU A 48 -4.24 7.77 -4.30
N HIS A 49 -4.34 8.70 -5.25
CA HIS A 49 -3.85 10.07 -5.05
C HIS A 49 -4.49 10.72 -3.82
N ARG A 50 -5.81 10.59 -3.69
CA ARG A 50 -6.55 11.16 -2.55
C ARG A 50 -6.13 10.54 -1.22
N GLU A 51 -6.07 9.22 -1.15
CA GLU A 51 -5.72 8.50 0.09
C GLU A 51 -4.31 8.85 0.56
N ILE A 52 -3.34 8.88 -0.34
CA ILE A 52 -1.96 9.21 0.03
C ILE A 52 -1.85 10.66 0.49
N LYS A 53 -2.58 11.57 -0.15
CA LYS A 53 -2.62 12.96 0.30
C LYS A 53 -3.24 13.10 1.69
N GLU A 54 -4.35 12.40 1.95
CA GLU A 54 -5.02 12.44 3.24
C GLU A 54 -4.17 11.83 4.36
N GLU A 55 -3.57 10.68 4.11
CA GLU A 55 -2.87 9.93 5.14
C GLU A 55 -1.42 10.39 5.38
N LEU A 56 -0.74 10.81 4.33
CA LEU A 56 0.70 11.10 4.37
C LEU A 56 1.04 12.54 3.99
N GLU A 57 0.11 13.31 3.46
CA GLU A 57 0.30 14.66 2.91
C GLU A 57 1.35 14.69 1.80
N LEU A 58 1.39 13.62 1.01
CA LEU A 58 2.29 13.48 -0.13
C LEU A 58 1.51 13.42 -1.44
N HIS A 59 2.12 13.94 -2.50
CA HIS A 59 1.64 13.78 -3.86
C HIS A 59 2.52 12.76 -4.56
N ILE A 60 1.88 11.76 -5.18
CA ILE A 60 2.57 10.68 -5.88
C ILE A 60 2.51 10.89 -7.39
N LYS A 61 3.39 10.19 -8.11
CA LYS A 61 3.46 10.24 -9.59
C LYS A 61 3.91 8.88 -10.13
N ASN A 62 3.81 8.75 -11.46
CA ASN A 62 4.31 7.58 -12.20
C ASN A 62 3.69 6.28 -11.70
N LEU A 63 2.35 6.26 -11.57
CA LEU A 63 1.62 5.08 -11.11
C LEU A 63 1.70 3.97 -12.17
N GLU A 64 2.14 2.79 -11.73
CA GLU A 64 2.19 1.60 -12.55
C GLU A 64 1.44 0.48 -11.83
N TYR A 65 0.42 -0.08 -12.48
CA TYR A 65 -0.36 -1.17 -11.90
C TYR A 65 0.54 -2.40 -11.69
N LEU A 66 0.51 -2.94 -10.48
CA LEU A 66 1.27 -4.14 -10.12
C LEU A 66 0.40 -5.39 -10.10
N THR A 67 -0.64 -5.37 -9.28
CA THR A 67 -1.47 -6.55 -9.03
C THR A 67 -2.75 -6.18 -8.31
N THR A 68 -3.72 -7.09 -8.32
CA THR A 68 -4.91 -7.03 -7.48
C THR A 68 -4.88 -8.22 -6.54
N VAL A 69 -4.97 -7.96 -5.25
CA VAL A 69 -4.99 -8.98 -4.20
C VAL A 69 -6.42 -9.16 -3.73
N ASP A 70 -6.87 -10.42 -3.69
CA ASP A 70 -8.14 -10.80 -3.07
C ASP A 70 -7.83 -11.59 -1.81
N TYR A 71 -8.45 -11.21 -0.69
CA TYR A 71 -8.20 -11.85 0.59
C TYR A 71 -9.46 -11.89 1.44
N ASP A 72 -9.78 -13.06 1.99
CA ASP A 72 -10.94 -13.24 2.88
C ASP A 72 -10.51 -13.05 4.33
N TYR A 73 -10.93 -11.93 4.94
CA TYR A 73 -10.89 -11.76 6.38
C TYR A 73 -12.15 -12.41 6.99
N SER A 74 -12.22 -12.51 8.31
CA SER A 74 -13.32 -13.23 8.97
C SER A 74 -14.72 -12.67 8.66
N ASN A 75 -14.84 -11.34 8.45
CA ASN A 75 -16.12 -10.66 8.26
C ASN A 75 -16.26 -9.90 6.95
N PHE A 76 -15.25 -9.91 6.07
CA PHE A 76 -15.34 -9.26 4.77
C PHE A 76 -14.32 -9.83 3.79
N HIS A 77 -14.61 -9.64 2.51
CA HIS A 77 -13.67 -9.93 1.43
C HIS A 77 -12.98 -8.64 1.02
N LEU A 78 -11.66 -8.65 0.99
CA LEU A 78 -10.86 -7.50 0.55
C LEU A 78 -10.44 -7.69 -0.90
N THR A 79 -10.66 -6.67 -1.72
CA THR A 79 -10.08 -6.56 -3.06
C THR A 79 -9.19 -5.33 -3.08
N MET A 80 -7.89 -5.52 -3.23
CA MET A 80 -6.90 -4.45 -3.13
C MET A 80 -6.11 -4.31 -4.43
N HIS A 81 -6.25 -3.15 -5.07
CA HIS A 81 -5.52 -2.81 -6.30
C HIS A 81 -4.24 -2.07 -5.94
N CYS A 82 -3.10 -2.63 -6.34
CA CYS A 82 -1.78 -2.17 -5.92
C CYS A 82 -1.02 -1.53 -7.07
N PHE A 83 -0.47 -0.35 -6.82
CA PHE A 83 0.30 0.42 -7.81
C PHE A 83 1.68 0.76 -7.26
N ILE A 84 2.71 0.57 -8.08
CA ILE A 84 4.05 1.07 -7.80
C ILE A 84 4.05 2.55 -8.22
N CYS A 85 4.64 3.40 -7.40
CA CYS A 85 4.69 4.84 -7.67
C CYS A 85 5.89 5.49 -7.00
N GLU A 86 6.01 6.80 -7.21
CA GLU A 86 7.10 7.60 -6.64
C GLU A 86 6.50 8.84 -5.99
N ILE A 87 7.25 9.46 -5.06
CA ILE A 87 6.85 10.74 -4.49
C ILE A 87 7.16 11.83 -5.52
N ASP A 88 6.18 12.68 -5.79
CA ASP A 88 6.35 13.86 -6.63
C ASP A 88 6.78 15.06 -5.78
N ARG A 89 6.02 15.33 -4.70
CA ARG A 89 6.26 16.46 -3.80
C ARG A 89 5.50 16.27 -2.50
N GLY A 90 5.79 17.12 -1.54
CA GLY A 90 5.13 17.15 -0.24
C GLY A 90 6.08 16.88 0.90
N THR A 91 5.62 17.12 2.12
CA THR A 91 6.36 16.83 3.34
C THR A 91 5.60 15.77 4.12
N LEU A 92 6.24 14.65 4.38
CA LEU A 92 5.62 13.50 5.05
C LEU A 92 5.02 13.88 6.39
N LYS A 93 3.76 13.49 6.59
CA LYS A 93 3.06 13.59 7.85
C LYS A 93 2.23 12.33 8.06
N LEU A 94 2.28 11.76 9.25
CA LEU A 94 1.54 10.53 9.54
C LEU A 94 0.21 10.90 10.21
N ASN A 95 -0.86 10.93 9.41
CA ASN A 95 -2.20 11.27 9.91
C ASN A 95 -3.00 10.03 10.35
N ALA A 96 -2.60 8.84 9.91
CA ALA A 96 -3.34 7.59 10.17
C ALA A 96 -2.47 6.46 10.70
N HIS A 97 -1.15 6.60 10.69
CA HIS A 97 -0.21 5.55 11.08
C HIS A 97 0.62 5.98 12.27
N ASN A 98 1.15 5.01 13.03
CA ASN A 98 1.98 5.32 14.19
C ASN A 98 3.47 5.22 13.92
N ASP A 99 3.86 4.73 12.74
CA ASP A 99 5.25 4.68 12.30
C ASP A 99 5.33 4.52 10.79
N ALA A 100 6.48 4.84 10.22
CA ALA A 100 6.76 4.65 8.81
C ALA A 100 8.28 4.54 8.61
N LYS A 101 8.68 3.81 7.58
CA LYS A 101 10.11 3.68 7.27
C LYS A 101 10.32 3.30 5.81
N TRP A 102 11.52 3.57 5.33
CA TRP A 102 12.02 3.07 4.06
C TRP A 102 12.82 1.81 4.35
N ILE A 103 12.53 0.72 3.63
CA ILE A 103 13.27 -0.54 3.80
C ILE A 103 13.81 -1.00 2.45
N ASN A 104 14.88 -1.78 2.50
CA ASN A 104 15.43 -2.38 1.29
C ASN A 104 14.43 -3.39 0.73
N PHE A 105 14.33 -3.42 -0.59
CA PHE A 105 13.47 -4.38 -1.29
C PHE A 105 13.69 -5.82 -0.79
N ASN A 106 14.94 -6.20 -0.55
CA ASN A 106 15.27 -7.56 -0.10
C ASN A 106 14.85 -7.87 1.34
N ASP A 107 14.42 -6.87 2.11
CA ASP A 107 13.99 -7.03 3.50
C ASP A 107 12.48 -7.00 3.67
N LEU A 108 11.72 -6.90 2.57
CA LEU A 108 10.26 -6.87 2.63
C LEU A 108 9.67 -8.10 3.31
N ASP A 109 10.20 -9.29 3.04
CA ASP A 109 9.71 -10.53 3.61
C ASP A 109 9.99 -10.71 5.10
N LYS A 110 10.76 -9.81 5.69
CA LYS A 110 11.14 -9.87 7.11
C LYS A 110 10.23 -9.05 8.02
N GLN A 111 9.24 -8.36 7.47
CA GLN A 111 8.36 -7.48 8.24
C GLN A 111 7.13 -8.24 8.73
N LYS A 112 6.53 -7.76 9.82
CA LYS A 112 5.26 -8.29 10.32
C LYS A 112 4.11 -7.60 9.60
N TRP A 113 3.66 -8.20 8.52
CA TRP A 113 2.65 -7.63 7.62
C TRP A 113 1.24 -7.93 8.07
N VAL A 114 0.32 -6.97 7.81
CA VAL A 114 -1.11 -7.25 7.74
C VAL A 114 -1.32 -8.37 6.70
N PRO A 115 -2.16 -9.37 6.98
CA PRO A 115 -2.19 -10.60 6.15
C PRO A 115 -2.29 -10.40 4.65
N ALA A 116 -3.18 -9.53 4.15
CA ALA A 116 -3.32 -9.31 2.72
C ALA A 116 -2.05 -8.74 2.08
N ASP A 117 -1.28 -7.97 2.83
CA ASP A 117 -0.07 -7.31 2.32
C ASP A 117 1.08 -8.29 2.07
N ILE A 118 1.04 -9.47 2.67
CA ILE A 118 1.99 -10.55 2.36
C ILE A 118 1.90 -10.92 0.88
N LEU A 119 0.69 -10.93 0.32
CA LEU A 119 0.47 -11.25 -1.09
C LEU A 119 1.02 -10.15 -2.01
N VAL A 120 1.04 -8.91 -1.55
CA VAL A 120 1.66 -7.80 -2.29
C VAL A 120 3.17 -7.99 -2.36
N VAL A 121 3.78 -8.38 -1.24
CA VAL A 121 5.23 -8.66 -1.20
C VAL A 121 5.59 -9.76 -2.19
N ASP A 122 4.81 -10.84 -2.23
CA ASP A 122 5.00 -11.93 -3.20
C ASP A 122 4.92 -11.41 -4.64
N ALA A 123 3.95 -10.55 -4.93
CA ALA A 123 3.78 -9.96 -6.25
C ALA A 123 4.97 -9.06 -6.61
N LEU A 124 5.49 -8.30 -5.66
CA LEU A 124 6.65 -7.44 -5.88
C LEU A 124 7.89 -8.25 -6.22
N TYR A 125 8.13 -9.35 -5.54
CA TYR A 125 9.27 -10.21 -5.82
C TYR A 125 9.16 -10.86 -7.22
N ARG A 126 7.96 -11.29 -7.60
CA ARG A 126 7.72 -11.83 -8.96
C ARG A 126 7.92 -10.77 -10.04
N TYR A 127 7.44 -9.54 -9.78
CA TYR A 127 7.62 -8.41 -10.70
C TYR A 127 9.09 -8.11 -10.92
N SER A 128 9.87 -8.02 -9.84
CA SER A 128 11.31 -7.76 -9.91
C SER A 128 12.05 -8.84 -10.71
N TYR A 129 11.70 -10.10 -10.51
CA TYR A 129 12.29 -11.22 -11.26
C TYR A 129 12.02 -11.10 -12.76
N LYS A 130 10.81 -10.70 -13.15
CA LYS A 130 10.44 -10.57 -14.57
C LYS A 130 11.14 -9.41 -15.27
N VAL A 131 11.42 -8.33 -14.54
CA VAL A 131 12.02 -7.13 -15.10
C VAL A 131 13.54 -7.27 -15.23
N ASN A 132 14.14 -8.05 -14.37
CA ASN A 132 15.56 -8.33 -14.37
C ASN A 132 15.85 -9.59 -15.21
#